data_6b673e4a3a0a7adf9855b9b7270146e9
#
_entry.id   6b673e4a3a0a7adf9855b9b7270146e9
#
_cell.length_a   1.000
_cell.length_b   1.000
_cell.length_c   1.000
_cell.angle_alpha   90.00
_cell.angle_beta   90.00
_cell.angle_gamma   90.00
#
_symmetry.space_group_name_H-M   'P 1'
#
loop_
_entity.id
_entity.type
_entity.pdbx_description
1 polymer ?
#
loop_
_entity_poly.entity_id
_entity_poly.type
_entity_poly.pdbx_seq_one_letter_code
_entity_poly.pdbx_strand_id
1 'polypeptide(L)'
;MYRLCIGSVKGSLFIGKNVAIRYPKNLHLGNQVIIEDGAEINCLASNVMHLGDRVSIGKYAIIRPSNIYGGPIGEGLVMGNNSNIGPYNYIGCSGKITIGDNVMLAPRVSIYAENHVFDNPNITIKAQGVSKMEVVIEDDCWIAANVVILAGVTIGKGSVIAAGSVVNEDVPAFSVVAGVPARVIKSRLG
;
A
#
# COMPACT_ATOMS: atom_id res chain seq x y z
N MET A 1 -13.63 -6.49 -20.82
CA MET A 1 -14.76 -6.32 -19.90
C MET A 1 -14.45 -5.32 -18.78
N TYR A 2 -13.36 -5.45 -18.01
CA TYR A 2 -13.03 -4.54 -16.88
C TYR A 2 -12.97 -3.05 -17.23
N ARG A 3 -12.39 -2.67 -18.37
CA ARG A 3 -12.23 -1.25 -18.76
C ARG A 3 -13.53 -0.46 -18.80
N LEU A 4 -14.66 -1.10 -19.09
CA LEU A 4 -15.98 -0.46 -19.12
C LEU A 4 -16.61 -0.26 -17.73
N CYS A 5 -16.07 -0.92 -16.70
CA CYS A 5 -16.60 -0.89 -15.36
C CYS A 5 -15.73 -0.05 -14.40
N ILE A 6 -14.48 0.28 -14.78
CA ILE A 6 -13.55 1.10 -13.98
C ILE A 6 -14.00 2.55 -14.02
N GLY A 7 -13.90 3.26 -12.89
CA GLY A 7 -14.36 4.63 -12.74
C GLY A 7 -13.75 5.58 -13.78
N SER A 8 -12.44 5.51 -14.01
CA SER A 8 -11.79 6.18 -15.14
C SER A 8 -10.47 5.50 -15.52
N VAL A 9 -10.10 5.59 -16.80
CA VAL A 9 -8.80 5.14 -17.34
C VAL A 9 -8.33 6.19 -18.34
N LYS A 10 -7.24 6.90 -18.02
CA LYS A 10 -6.74 8.01 -18.86
C LYS A 10 -6.04 7.55 -20.15
N GLY A 11 -5.52 6.32 -20.19
CA GLY A 11 -4.74 5.86 -21.35
C GLY A 11 -4.71 4.34 -21.51
N SER A 12 -3.54 3.77 -21.79
CA SER A 12 -3.39 2.32 -21.95
C SER A 12 -3.45 1.60 -20.61
N LEU A 13 -4.10 0.45 -20.60
CA LEU A 13 -4.27 -0.42 -19.45
C LEU A 13 -4.03 -1.87 -19.88
N PHE A 14 -3.12 -2.55 -19.22
CA PHE A 14 -2.92 -4.00 -19.33
C PHE A 14 -3.47 -4.68 -18.08
N ILE A 15 -4.29 -5.71 -18.26
CA ILE A 15 -4.80 -6.55 -17.19
C ILE A 15 -4.46 -8.00 -17.50
N GLY A 16 -3.71 -8.63 -16.61
CA GLY A 16 -3.30 -10.02 -16.68
C GLY A 16 -4.45 -11.01 -16.48
N LYS A 17 -4.11 -12.30 -16.46
CA LYS A 17 -5.06 -13.38 -16.23
C LYS A 17 -5.46 -13.45 -14.74
N ASN A 18 -6.71 -13.87 -14.50
CA ASN A 18 -7.23 -14.11 -13.13
C ASN A 18 -7.13 -12.89 -12.19
N VAL A 19 -7.08 -11.68 -12.72
CA VAL A 19 -7.14 -10.45 -11.93
C VAL A 19 -8.56 -10.26 -11.40
N ALA A 20 -8.69 -9.99 -10.10
CA ALA A 20 -9.96 -9.70 -9.46
C ALA A 20 -10.03 -8.22 -9.05
N ILE A 21 -10.95 -7.46 -9.65
CA ILE A 21 -11.22 -6.06 -9.25
C ILE A 21 -12.64 -5.99 -8.74
N ARG A 22 -12.82 -5.70 -7.45
CA ARG A 22 -14.12 -5.51 -6.81
C ARG A 22 -14.42 -4.03 -6.64
N TYR A 23 -15.68 -3.63 -6.87
CA TYR A 23 -16.13 -2.23 -6.82
C TYR A 23 -15.33 -1.31 -7.76
N PRO A 24 -15.14 -1.70 -9.04
CA PRO A 24 -14.22 -1.03 -9.96
C PRO A 24 -14.57 0.43 -10.26
N LYS A 25 -15.81 0.86 -10.02
CA LYS A 25 -16.23 2.26 -10.22
C LYS A 25 -15.47 3.23 -9.32
N ASN A 26 -14.95 2.76 -8.19
CA ASN A 26 -14.18 3.57 -7.24
C ASN A 26 -12.66 3.54 -7.53
N LEU A 27 -12.24 3.00 -8.68
CA LEU A 27 -10.86 2.93 -9.13
C LEU A 27 -10.61 3.88 -10.29
N HIS A 28 -9.64 4.76 -10.17
CA HIS A 28 -9.22 5.70 -11.20
C HIS A 28 -7.77 5.43 -11.58
N LEU A 29 -7.54 5.21 -12.86
CA LEU A 29 -6.24 4.82 -13.40
C LEU A 29 -5.69 5.89 -14.34
N GLY A 30 -4.41 6.16 -14.21
CA GLY A 30 -3.63 6.98 -15.14
C GLY A 30 -3.40 6.28 -16.47
N ASN A 31 -2.34 6.69 -17.15
CA ASN A 31 -1.88 6.11 -18.42
C ASN A 31 -0.82 5.05 -18.20
N GLN A 32 -0.76 4.02 -19.07
CA GLN A 32 0.23 2.93 -19.04
C GLN A 32 0.22 2.15 -17.71
N VAL A 33 -0.96 1.84 -17.19
CA VAL A 33 -1.09 1.03 -15.98
C VAL A 33 -1.05 -0.45 -16.33
N ILE A 34 -0.30 -1.23 -15.54
CA ILE A 34 -0.17 -2.69 -15.68
C ILE A 34 -0.68 -3.34 -14.38
N ILE A 35 -1.60 -4.29 -14.51
CA ILE A 35 -2.06 -5.15 -13.42
C ILE A 35 -1.76 -6.59 -13.82
N GLU A 36 -0.80 -7.21 -13.15
CA GLU A 36 -0.32 -8.54 -13.51
C GLU A 36 -1.24 -9.66 -13.02
N ASP A 37 -0.97 -10.88 -13.48
CA ASP A 37 -1.77 -12.08 -13.23
C ASP A 37 -2.05 -12.31 -11.74
N GLY A 38 -3.29 -12.65 -11.43
CA GLY A 38 -3.73 -13.04 -10.09
C GLY A 38 -3.78 -11.91 -9.06
N ALA A 39 -3.53 -10.66 -9.45
CA ALA A 39 -3.66 -9.54 -8.52
C ALA A 39 -5.12 -9.35 -8.08
N GLU A 40 -5.34 -9.02 -6.81
CA GLU A 40 -6.63 -8.73 -6.22
C GLU A 40 -6.71 -7.27 -5.75
N ILE A 41 -7.67 -6.52 -6.28
CA ILE A 41 -7.89 -5.11 -5.93
C ILE A 41 -9.34 -4.97 -5.46
N ASN A 42 -9.53 -4.74 -4.17
CA ASN A 42 -10.83 -4.40 -3.62
C ASN A 42 -10.89 -2.87 -3.47
N CYS A 43 -11.81 -2.24 -4.19
CA CYS A 43 -11.96 -0.78 -4.19
C CYS A 43 -13.14 -0.32 -3.31
N LEU A 44 -13.60 -1.14 -2.35
CA LEU A 44 -14.61 -0.74 -1.38
C LEU A 44 -13.98 0.18 -0.32
N ALA A 45 -13.79 1.42 -0.69
CA ALA A 45 -13.19 2.46 0.13
C ALA A 45 -14.08 3.70 0.19
N SER A 46 -13.96 4.48 1.27
CA SER A 46 -14.68 5.76 1.43
C SER A 46 -14.17 6.84 0.48
N ASN A 47 -12.89 6.76 0.10
CA ASN A 47 -12.28 7.65 -0.88
C ASN A 47 -12.08 6.93 -2.21
N VAL A 48 -12.00 7.71 -3.28
CA VAL A 48 -11.61 7.20 -4.60
C VAL A 48 -10.17 6.67 -4.52
N MET A 49 -9.97 5.44 -4.98
CA MET A 49 -8.64 4.88 -5.12
C MET A 49 -8.02 5.35 -6.44
N HIS A 50 -6.82 5.88 -6.37
CA HIS A 50 -6.13 6.44 -7.52
C HIS A 50 -4.76 5.81 -7.75
N LEU A 51 -4.52 5.34 -8.97
CA LEU A 51 -3.20 4.91 -9.43
C LEU A 51 -2.76 5.84 -10.57
N GLY A 52 -1.60 6.46 -10.41
CA GLY A 52 -1.03 7.41 -11.37
C GLY A 52 -0.62 6.79 -12.71
N ASP A 53 0.16 7.54 -13.48
CA ASP A 53 0.69 7.10 -14.76
C ASP A 53 1.87 6.12 -14.56
N ARG A 54 2.03 5.15 -15.46
CA ARG A 54 3.11 4.14 -15.44
C ARG A 54 3.21 3.37 -14.12
N VAL A 55 2.07 3.11 -13.50
CA VAL A 55 1.99 2.27 -12.29
C VAL A 55 1.89 0.80 -12.68
N SER A 56 2.59 -0.07 -11.94
CA SER A 56 2.43 -1.52 -12.06
C SER A 56 2.06 -2.18 -10.74
N ILE A 57 1.11 -3.10 -10.81
CA ILE A 57 0.68 -3.98 -9.73
C ILE A 57 1.15 -5.40 -10.06
N GLY A 58 2.07 -5.92 -9.28
CA GLY A 58 2.72 -7.21 -9.52
C GLY A 58 1.82 -8.41 -9.27
N LYS A 59 2.26 -9.58 -9.73
CA LYS A 59 1.53 -10.86 -9.62
C LYS A 59 1.12 -11.15 -8.19
N TYR A 60 -0.15 -11.54 -8.01
CA TYR A 60 -0.72 -11.96 -6.73
C TYR A 60 -0.61 -10.88 -5.62
N ALA A 61 -0.41 -9.61 -5.99
CA ALA A 61 -0.51 -8.53 -5.03
C ALA A 61 -1.97 -8.34 -4.58
N ILE A 62 -2.18 -8.02 -3.31
CA ILE A 62 -3.50 -7.83 -2.71
C ILE A 62 -3.61 -6.40 -2.20
N ILE A 63 -4.61 -5.66 -2.68
CA ILE A 63 -4.94 -4.32 -2.18
C ILE A 63 -6.33 -4.37 -1.55
N ARG A 64 -6.41 -4.08 -0.24
CA ARG A 64 -7.63 -4.26 0.53
C ARG A 64 -7.87 -3.14 1.53
N PRO A 65 -8.88 -2.26 1.29
CA PRO A 65 -9.22 -1.14 2.18
C PRO A 65 -10.21 -1.51 3.29
N SER A 66 -10.82 -2.69 3.25
CA SER A 66 -11.83 -3.08 4.23
C SER A 66 -11.77 -4.56 4.59
N ASN A 67 -12.24 -4.85 5.80
CA ASN A 67 -12.41 -6.22 6.26
C ASN A 67 -13.69 -6.83 5.65
N ILE A 68 -13.57 -7.99 5.00
CA ILE A 68 -14.72 -8.72 4.44
C ILE A 68 -15.68 -9.26 5.49
N TYR A 69 -15.31 -9.25 6.76
CA TYR A 69 -16.12 -9.75 7.88
C TYR A 69 -17.03 -8.68 8.53
N GLY A 70 -17.37 -7.61 7.80
CA GLY A 70 -18.33 -6.60 8.26
C GLY A 70 -17.73 -5.48 9.10
N GLY A 71 -16.42 -5.27 9.04
CA GLY A 71 -15.77 -4.10 9.63
C GLY A 71 -16.11 -2.80 8.88
N PRO A 72 -15.73 -1.64 9.43
CA PRO A 72 -15.97 -0.35 8.79
C PRO A 72 -15.25 -0.27 7.44
N ILE A 73 -15.85 0.45 6.48
CA ILE A 73 -15.25 0.73 5.17
C ILE A 73 -13.93 1.46 5.39
N GLY A 74 -12.87 1.00 4.71
CA GLY A 74 -11.56 1.62 4.76
C GLY A 74 -11.44 2.86 3.90
N GLU A 75 -10.28 3.52 3.96
CA GLU A 75 -10.05 4.80 3.31
C GLU A 75 -9.43 4.68 1.92
N GLY A 76 -8.66 3.61 1.68
CA GLY A 76 -8.15 3.28 0.36
C GLY A 76 -6.70 3.70 0.09
N LEU A 77 -6.31 3.66 -1.19
CA LEU A 77 -4.95 3.86 -1.69
C LEU A 77 -4.92 4.99 -2.71
N VAL A 78 -3.95 5.89 -2.54
CA VAL A 78 -3.53 6.85 -3.57
C VAL A 78 -2.08 6.57 -3.92
N MET A 79 -1.78 6.43 -5.20
CA MET A 79 -0.45 6.12 -5.69
C MET A 79 -0.05 7.07 -6.82
N GLY A 80 1.12 7.65 -6.69
CA GLY A 80 1.72 8.56 -7.66
C GLY A 80 2.19 7.87 -8.94
N ASN A 81 2.94 8.60 -9.74
CA ASN A 81 3.39 8.16 -11.04
C ASN A 81 4.66 7.31 -10.96
N ASN A 82 4.88 6.46 -11.96
CA ASN A 82 6.12 5.70 -12.13
C ASN A 82 6.49 4.84 -10.91
N SER A 83 5.49 4.36 -10.17
CA SER A 83 5.66 3.58 -8.95
C SER A 83 5.13 2.17 -9.13
N ASN A 84 5.65 1.22 -8.35
CA ASN A 84 5.21 -0.17 -8.44
C ASN A 84 4.88 -0.78 -7.09
N ILE A 85 3.89 -1.67 -7.09
CA ILE A 85 3.63 -2.64 -6.04
C ILE A 85 4.15 -3.98 -6.54
N GLY A 86 5.17 -4.54 -5.87
CA GLY A 86 5.82 -5.78 -6.26
C GLY A 86 4.94 -7.02 -6.13
N PRO A 87 5.37 -8.18 -6.65
CA PRO A 87 4.64 -9.43 -6.52
C PRO A 87 4.42 -9.85 -5.06
N TYR A 88 3.24 -10.43 -4.79
CA TYR A 88 2.85 -10.93 -3.46
C TYR A 88 2.83 -9.86 -2.36
N ASN A 89 2.75 -8.57 -2.71
CA ASN A 89 2.60 -7.52 -1.72
C ASN A 89 1.19 -7.52 -1.12
N TYR A 90 1.10 -7.14 0.13
CA TYR A 90 -0.16 -6.91 0.81
C TYR A 90 -0.28 -5.43 1.21
N ILE A 91 -1.30 -4.76 0.68
CA ILE A 91 -1.59 -3.35 0.94
C ILE A 91 -2.91 -3.26 1.69
N GLY A 92 -2.82 -3.27 3.03
CA GLY A 92 -3.96 -3.17 3.94
C GLY A 92 -4.35 -1.72 4.19
N CYS A 93 -5.07 -1.12 3.25
CA CYS A 93 -5.41 0.31 3.25
C CYS A 93 -6.75 0.61 3.95
N SER A 94 -6.97 0.02 5.13
CA SER A 94 -8.12 0.33 5.99
C SER A 94 -8.04 1.76 6.53
N GLY A 95 -6.89 2.22 7.01
CA GLY A 95 -6.52 3.64 7.01
C GLY A 95 -6.01 4.01 5.63
N LYS A 96 -5.89 5.29 5.35
CA LYS A 96 -5.37 5.78 4.07
C LYS A 96 -3.91 5.36 3.87
N ILE A 97 -3.57 4.92 2.66
CA ILE A 97 -2.18 4.73 2.24
C ILE A 97 -1.90 5.69 1.08
N THR A 98 -0.83 6.46 1.22
CA THR A 98 -0.33 7.35 0.17
C THR A 98 1.07 6.91 -0.25
N ILE A 99 1.25 6.62 -1.54
CA ILE A 99 2.53 6.27 -2.15
C ILE A 99 2.86 7.35 -3.18
N GLY A 100 4.02 7.97 -3.07
CA GLY A 100 4.49 9.03 -3.95
C GLY A 100 4.91 8.57 -5.35
N ASP A 101 5.61 9.45 -6.03
CA ASP A 101 6.18 9.19 -7.35
C ASP A 101 7.50 8.42 -7.26
N ASN A 102 7.81 7.59 -8.27
CA ASN A 102 9.07 6.83 -8.39
C ASN A 102 9.35 5.89 -7.19
N VAL A 103 8.32 5.37 -6.54
CA VAL A 103 8.47 4.44 -5.42
C VAL A 103 8.56 3.01 -5.91
N MET A 104 9.55 2.27 -5.40
CA MET A 104 9.74 0.87 -5.70
C MET A 104 9.43 0.00 -4.48
N LEU A 105 8.36 -0.79 -4.55
CA LEU A 105 8.08 -1.85 -3.58
C LEU A 105 8.53 -3.19 -4.16
N ALA A 106 9.53 -3.80 -3.54
CA ALA A 106 10.02 -5.14 -3.90
C ALA A 106 9.00 -6.24 -3.53
N PRO A 107 9.24 -7.52 -3.86
CA PRO A 107 8.31 -8.60 -3.53
C PRO A 107 8.05 -8.77 -2.03
N ARG A 108 6.81 -9.18 -1.68
CA ARG A 108 6.38 -9.52 -0.31
C ARG A 108 6.49 -8.38 0.69
N VAL A 109 6.36 -7.14 0.26
CA VAL A 109 6.18 -6.01 1.16
C VAL A 109 4.75 -6.04 1.71
N SER A 110 4.60 -5.80 3.02
CA SER A 110 3.30 -5.70 3.67
C SER A 110 3.15 -4.33 4.32
N ILE A 111 2.06 -3.63 4.00
CA ILE A 111 1.74 -2.33 4.58
C ILE A 111 0.39 -2.45 5.29
N TYR A 112 0.35 -2.06 6.55
CA TYR A 112 -0.85 -2.08 7.38
C TYR A 112 -1.17 -0.68 7.88
N ALA A 113 -2.33 -0.14 7.51
CA ALA A 113 -2.79 1.19 7.95
C ALA A 113 -3.85 1.10 9.05
N GLU A 114 -3.88 -0.01 9.78
CA GLU A 114 -4.73 -0.22 10.95
C GLU A 114 -4.04 -1.10 11.98
N ASN A 115 -4.43 -0.93 13.25
CA ASN A 115 -4.10 -1.82 14.36
C ASN A 115 -5.37 -2.21 15.11
N HIS A 116 -5.39 -3.39 15.74
CA HIS A 116 -6.40 -3.71 16.72
C HIS A 116 -6.17 -2.94 18.02
N VAL A 117 -7.26 -2.47 18.64
CA VAL A 117 -7.22 -1.91 20.00
C VAL A 117 -7.20 -3.08 20.98
N PHE A 118 -6.28 -3.06 21.95
CA PHE A 118 -6.05 -4.15 22.90
C PHE A 118 -5.75 -3.68 24.33
N ASP A 119 -5.92 -2.38 24.63
CA ASP A 119 -5.49 -1.78 25.89
C ASP A 119 -6.33 -2.22 27.11
N ASN A 120 -7.59 -2.63 26.89
CA ASN A 120 -8.45 -3.08 27.97
C ASN A 120 -8.44 -4.62 28.11
N PRO A 121 -7.77 -5.18 29.15
CA PRO A 121 -7.68 -6.61 29.34
C PRO A 121 -9.01 -7.31 29.70
N ASN A 122 -10.03 -6.54 30.07
CA ASN A 122 -11.34 -7.07 30.46
C ASN A 122 -12.30 -7.22 29.26
N ILE A 123 -11.90 -6.77 28.08
CA ILE A 123 -12.69 -6.84 26.84
C ILE A 123 -11.88 -7.61 25.80
N THR A 124 -12.52 -8.52 25.05
CA THR A 124 -11.81 -9.24 23.99
C THR A 124 -11.23 -8.25 22.96
N ILE A 125 -10.03 -8.48 22.45
CA ILE A 125 -9.39 -7.63 21.44
C ILE A 125 -10.34 -7.38 20.27
N LYS A 126 -11.04 -8.42 19.80
CA LYS A 126 -12.01 -8.30 18.70
C LYS A 126 -13.13 -7.29 19.00
N ALA A 127 -13.60 -7.20 20.23
CA ALA A 127 -14.67 -6.30 20.64
C ALA A 127 -14.20 -4.84 20.84
N GLN A 128 -12.91 -4.63 21.05
CA GLN A 128 -12.33 -3.28 21.17
C GLN A 128 -12.21 -2.55 19.82
N GLY A 129 -12.31 -3.28 18.70
CA GLY A 129 -12.27 -2.69 17.37
C GLY A 129 -10.85 -2.41 16.87
N VAL A 130 -10.73 -1.43 15.98
CA VAL A 130 -9.49 -1.07 15.29
C VAL A 130 -9.24 0.44 15.34
N SER A 131 -7.98 0.83 15.38
CA SER A 131 -7.52 2.19 15.13
C SER A 131 -6.92 2.26 13.73
N LYS A 132 -7.31 3.29 12.96
CA LYS A 132 -6.79 3.54 11.61
C LYS A 132 -5.82 4.69 11.66
N MET A 133 -4.66 4.53 11.03
CA MET A 133 -3.64 5.56 10.92
C MET A 133 -3.06 5.54 9.52
N GLU A 134 -2.95 6.73 8.92
CA GLU A 134 -2.39 6.86 7.56
C GLU A 134 -0.95 6.34 7.51
N VAL A 135 -0.59 5.69 6.39
CA VAL A 135 0.79 5.38 6.04
C VAL A 135 1.16 6.20 4.81
N VAL A 136 2.29 6.89 4.88
CA VAL A 136 2.82 7.70 3.78
C VAL A 136 4.19 7.17 3.36
N ILE A 137 4.36 6.92 2.06
CA ILE A 137 5.66 6.67 1.45
C ILE A 137 5.87 7.80 0.46
N GLU A 138 6.80 8.69 0.77
CA GLU A 138 7.12 9.83 -0.09
C GLU A 138 7.88 9.39 -1.36
N ASP A 139 8.18 10.35 -2.22
CA ASP A 139 8.80 10.10 -3.53
C ASP A 139 10.18 9.44 -3.43
N ASP A 140 10.58 8.74 -4.51
CA ASP A 140 11.92 8.18 -4.69
C ASP A 140 12.36 7.20 -3.59
N CYS A 141 11.41 6.46 -3.00
CA CYS A 141 11.70 5.48 -1.96
C CYS A 141 11.88 4.07 -2.54
N TRP A 142 12.82 3.32 -1.96
CA TRP A 142 12.97 1.90 -2.23
C TRP A 142 12.69 1.07 -0.98
N ILE A 143 11.63 0.30 -1.04
CA ILE A 143 11.21 -0.64 0.00
C ILE A 143 11.61 -2.04 -0.46
N ALA A 144 12.65 -2.61 0.16
CA ALA A 144 13.19 -3.90 -0.25
C ALA A 144 12.27 -5.07 0.17
N ALA A 145 12.62 -6.29 -0.26
CA ALA A 145 11.76 -7.46 -0.10
C ALA A 145 11.48 -7.83 1.36
N ASN A 146 10.28 -8.36 1.63
CA ASN A 146 9.80 -8.82 2.94
C ASN A 146 9.77 -7.73 4.02
N VAL A 147 9.70 -6.46 3.65
CA VAL A 147 9.54 -5.35 4.59
C VAL A 147 8.10 -5.31 5.08
N VAL A 148 7.93 -5.00 6.37
CA VAL A 148 6.63 -4.71 6.99
C VAL A 148 6.62 -3.24 7.42
N ILE A 149 5.59 -2.49 7.01
CA ILE A 149 5.35 -1.10 7.43
C ILE A 149 4.08 -1.06 8.25
N LEU A 150 4.17 -0.55 9.48
CA LEU A 150 3.06 -0.48 10.40
C LEU A 150 2.27 0.83 10.27
N ALA A 151 1.08 0.83 10.85
CA ALA A 151 0.17 1.95 10.81
C ALA A 151 0.75 3.22 11.45
N GLY A 152 0.50 4.37 10.84
CA GLY A 152 0.95 5.67 11.30
C GLY A 152 2.35 6.08 10.82
N VAL A 153 3.05 5.24 10.05
CA VAL A 153 4.43 5.50 9.62
C VAL A 153 4.49 6.38 8.38
N THR A 154 5.38 7.36 8.41
CA THR A 154 5.83 8.12 7.23
C THR A 154 7.25 7.72 6.84
N ILE A 155 7.44 7.27 5.60
CA ILE A 155 8.75 7.04 4.98
C ILE A 155 9.12 8.29 4.19
N GLY A 156 10.10 9.05 4.69
CA GLY A 156 10.55 10.29 4.07
C GLY A 156 11.23 10.06 2.73
N LYS A 157 11.11 11.05 1.85
CA LYS A 157 11.61 11.06 0.47
C LYS A 157 13.02 10.51 0.33
N GLY A 158 13.24 9.74 -0.72
CA GLY A 158 14.56 9.24 -1.08
C GLY A 158 15.10 8.18 -0.12
N SER A 159 14.28 7.60 0.75
CA SER A 159 14.75 6.63 1.74
C SER A 159 14.78 5.20 1.19
N VAL A 160 15.62 4.39 1.80
CA VAL A 160 15.79 2.96 1.50
C VAL A 160 15.48 2.15 2.76
N ILE A 161 14.55 1.21 2.64
CA ILE A 161 14.22 0.26 3.69
C ILE A 161 14.83 -1.10 3.32
N ALA A 162 15.78 -1.57 4.12
CA ALA A 162 16.47 -2.84 3.88
C ALA A 162 15.52 -4.04 4.02
N ALA A 163 15.82 -5.11 3.28
CA ALA A 163 15.00 -6.31 3.26
C ALA A 163 14.78 -6.91 4.65
N GLY A 164 13.55 -7.42 4.89
CA GLY A 164 13.17 -8.05 6.15
C GLY A 164 12.98 -7.10 7.33
N SER A 165 13.01 -5.78 7.11
CA SER A 165 12.83 -4.80 8.19
C SER A 165 11.36 -4.67 8.60
N VAL A 166 11.13 -4.32 9.88
CA VAL A 166 9.82 -3.93 10.41
C VAL A 166 9.89 -2.46 10.83
N VAL A 167 9.18 -1.61 10.06
CA VAL A 167 9.16 -0.16 10.27
C VAL A 167 7.97 0.20 11.14
N ASN A 168 8.23 0.70 12.34
CA ASN A 168 7.23 1.05 13.36
C ASN A 168 7.30 2.52 13.80
N GLU A 169 8.21 3.29 13.22
CA GLU A 169 8.43 4.72 13.47
C GLU A 169 8.73 5.43 12.15
N ASP A 170 8.52 6.74 12.11
CA ASP A 170 8.82 7.56 10.94
C ASP A 170 10.29 7.46 10.53
N VAL A 171 10.52 7.44 9.22
CA VAL A 171 11.85 7.39 8.63
C VAL A 171 12.18 8.76 8.06
N PRO A 172 13.26 9.42 8.54
CA PRO A 172 13.70 10.69 7.96
C PRO A 172 14.05 10.56 6.48
N ALA A 173 13.84 11.63 5.71
CA ALA A 173 14.19 11.66 4.29
C ALA A 173 15.66 11.30 4.06
N PHE A 174 15.96 10.67 2.93
CA PHE A 174 17.29 10.24 2.51
C PHE A 174 18.01 9.31 3.50
N SER A 175 17.25 8.54 4.25
CA SER A 175 17.80 7.56 5.21
C SER A 175 17.86 6.16 4.62
N VAL A 176 18.83 5.38 5.08
CA VAL A 176 18.84 3.92 4.94
C VAL A 176 18.54 3.33 6.30
N VAL A 177 17.48 2.53 6.40
CA VAL A 177 17.06 1.88 7.65
C VAL A 177 17.06 0.37 7.52
N ALA A 178 17.33 -0.33 8.62
CA ALA A 178 17.33 -1.80 8.66
C ALA A 178 16.95 -2.31 10.05
N GLY A 179 16.47 -3.56 10.11
CA GLY A 179 16.27 -4.32 11.36
C GLY A 179 14.82 -4.48 11.79
N VAL A 180 14.64 -5.15 12.94
CA VAL A 180 13.35 -5.41 13.61
C VAL A 180 13.53 -5.10 15.10
N PRO A 181 13.01 -3.94 15.54
CA PRO A 181 12.45 -2.85 14.76
C PRO A 181 13.51 -2.14 13.89
N ALA A 182 13.08 -1.51 12.80
CA ALA A 182 13.97 -0.80 11.89
C ALA A 182 14.58 0.45 12.55
N ARG A 183 15.87 0.68 12.29
CA ARG A 183 16.60 1.86 12.77
C ARG A 183 17.42 2.46 11.64
N VAL A 184 17.63 3.76 11.70
CA VAL A 184 18.52 4.45 10.74
C VAL A 184 19.93 3.92 10.90
N ILE A 185 20.51 3.40 9.82
CA ILE A 185 21.88 2.88 9.78
C ILE A 185 22.85 3.82 9.07
N LYS A 186 22.36 4.66 8.16
CA LYS A 186 23.14 5.73 7.53
C LYS A 186 22.24 6.73 6.81
N SER A 187 22.80 7.91 6.50
CA SER A 187 22.23 8.87 5.57
C SER A 187 22.68 8.57 4.14
N ARG A 188 21.86 8.92 3.12
CA ARG A 188 22.23 8.96 1.71
C ARG A 188 22.91 10.27 1.31
N LEU A 189 22.88 11.27 2.19
CA LEU A 189 23.48 12.60 1.93
C LEU A 189 24.95 12.70 2.34
N GLY A 190 25.54 11.62 2.83
CA GLY A 190 26.94 11.58 3.29
C GLY A 190 27.07 11.52 4.81
#